data_9ee1218329c19bfaccb3e137487c3245
#
_entry.id   9ee1218329c19bfaccb3e137487c3245
#
_cell.length_a   1.000
_cell.length_b   1.000
_cell.length_c   1.000
_cell.angle_alpha   90.00
_cell.angle_beta   90.00
_cell.angle_gamma   90.00
#
_symmetry.space_group_name_H-M   'P 1'
#
loop_
_entity.id
_entity.type
_entity.pdbx_description
1 polymer ?
#
loop_
_entity_poly.entity_id
_entity_poly.type
_entity_poly.pdbx_seq_one_letter_code
_entity_poly.pdbx_strand_id
1 'polypeptide(L)'
;MRGRDFIVIPAAALAVMVLNVAIAFGIVWLYSTFLDPGQPASHYEAFATRAAPVSSVIAGIPLMIAAGFLLAKGRPGRSGLAAAAAAALFYIIVDTAILLSVEAGRDVWMWAALSHATKLLSALAGARLAPIRPIGGPAG
;
A
#
# COMPACT_ATOMS: atom_id res chain seq x y z
N MET A 1 -15.62 13.20 9.06
CA MET A 1 -14.31 12.71 9.55
C MET A 1 -14.10 13.23 10.95
N ARG A 2 -13.65 12.39 11.87
CA ARG A 2 -13.34 12.78 13.26
C ARG A 2 -11.90 13.32 13.30
N GLY A 3 -11.55 14.18 14.29
CA GLY A 3 -10.18 14.71 14.40
C GLY A 3 -9.08 13.64 14.40
N ARG A 4 -9.33 12.46 14.96
CA ARG A 4 -8.44 11.29 14.89
C ARG A 4 -8.17 10.78 13.47
N ASP A 5 -9.07 11.01 12.51
CA ASP A 5 -8.91 10.51 11.14
C ASP A 5 -7.74 11.20 10.42
N PHE A 6 -7.43 12.44 10.77
CA PHE A 6 -6.28 13.18 10.22
C PHE A 6 -4.92 12.58 10.59
N ILE A 7 -4.85 11.78 11.65
CA ILE A 7 -3.63 11.07 12.06
C ILE A 7 -3.68 9.61 11.62
N VAL A 8 -4.79 8.92 11.85
CA VAL A 8 -4.92 7.48 11.63
C VAL A 8 -4.85 7.12 10.14
N ILE A 9 -5.45 7.93 9.26
CA ILE A 9 -5.45 7.67 7.82
C ILE A 9 -4.05 7.79 7.21
N PRO A 10 -3.30 8.89 7.40
CA PRO A 10 -1.91 8.97 6.94
C PRO A 10 -1.01 7.90 7.57
N ALA A 11 -1.16 7.63 8.87
CA ALA A 11 -0.36 6.61 9.55
C ALA A 11 -0.59 5.21 8.97
N ALA A 12 -1.82 4.85 8.64
CA ALA A 12 -2.13 3.59 7.98
C ALA A 12 -1.51 3.50 6.58
N ALA A 13 -1.57 4.58 5.79
CA ALA A 13 -0.95 4.62 4.47
C ALA A 13 0.58 4.51 4.54
N LEU A 14 1.22 5.22 5.47
CA LEU A 14 2.66 5.14 5.70
C LEU A 14 3.09 3.76 6.19
N ALA A 15 2.30 3.13 7.08
CA ALA A 15 2.57 1.76 7.52
C ALA A 15 2.54 0.77 6.35
N VAL A 16 1.56 0.88 5.45
CA VAL A 16 1.52 0.07 4.22
C VAL A 16 2.74 0.33 3.34
N MET A 17 3.16 1.60 3.20
CA MET A 17 4.34 1.96 2.41
C MET A 17 5.62 1.34 2.99
N VAL A 18 5.83 1.47 4.29
CA VAL A 18 7.00 0.88 4.99
C VAL A 18 7.01 -0.64 4.85
N LEU A 19 5.87 -1.30 5.06
CA LEU A 19 5.76 -2.75 4.89
C LEU A 19 6.02 -3.19 3.45
N ASN A 20 5.53 -2.46 2.48
CA ASN A 20 5.75 -2.75 1.06
C ASN A 20 7.24 -2.66 0.70
N VAL A 21 7.92 -1.62 1.18
CA VAL A 21 9.37 -1.45 1.02
C VAL A 21 10.14 -2.56 1.74
N ALA A 22 9.76 -2.90 2.96
CA ALA A 22 10.39 -3.98 3.73
C ALA A 22 10.27 -5.34 3.01
N ILE A 23 9.11 -5.62 2.40
CA ILE A 23 8.91 -6.83 1.59
C ILE A 23 9.84 -6.82 0.36
N ALA A 24 9.97 -5.71 -0.34
CA ALA A 24 10.86 -5.59 -1.49
C ALA A 24 12.31 -5.84 -1.09
N PHE A 25 12.79 -5.26 0.01
CA PHE A 25 14.10 -5.54 0.56
C PHE A 25 14.27 -7.01 0.97
N GLY A 26 13.26 -7.60 1.61
CA GLY A 26 13.26 -9.01 1.97
C GLY A 26 13.42 -9.93 0.78
N ILE A 27 12.78 -9.62 -0.35
CA ILE A 27 12.90 -10.38 -1.61
C ILE A 27 14.34 -10.31 -2.14
N VAL A 28 14.95 -9.11 -2.16
CA VAL A 28 16.34 -8.94 -2.61
C VAL A 28 17.31 -9.67 -1.68
N TRP A 29 17.09 -9.58 -0.38
CA TRP A 29 17.89 -10.29 0.62
C TRP A 29 17.79 -11.81 0.45
N LEU A 30 16.60 -12.37 0.28
CA LEU A 30 16.40 -13.79 0.01
C LEU A 30 17.09 -14.23 -1.28
N TYR A 31 16.97 -13.43 -2.33
CA TYR A 31 17.62 -13.69 -3.61
C TYR A 31 19.14 -13.72 -3.47
N SER A 32 19.72 -12.72 -2.83
CA SER A 32 21.18 -12.61 -2.66
C SER A 32 21.77 -13.64 -1.71
N THR A 33 20.97 -14.17 -0.78
CA THR A 33 21.48 -15.12 0.23
C THR A 33 21.32 -16.57 -0.20
N PHE A 34 20.21 -16.92 -0.86
CA PHE A 34 19.83 -18.31 -1.08
C PHE A 34 19.74 -18.72 -2.55
N LEU A 35 19.39 -17.78 -3.47
CA LEU A 35 19.15 -18.13 -4.86
C LEU A 35 20.37 -17.89 -5.75
N ASP A 36 21.05 -16.77 -5.56
CA ASP A 36 22.21 -16.39 -6.37
C ASP A 36 23.26 -15.66 -5.51
N PRO A 37 23.91 -16.36 -4.56
CA PRO A 37 24.88 -15.77 -3.65
C PRO A 37 26.22 -15.48 -4.34
N GLY A 38 26.96 -14.49 -3.80
CA GLY A 38 28.33 -14.20 -4.22
C GLY A 38 28.45 -13.33 -5.47
N GLN A 39 27.36 -12.78 -5.97
CA GLN A 39 27.37 -11.83 -7.11
C GLN A 39 27.80 -10.41 -6.66
N PRO A 40 28.30 -9.58 -7.58
CA PRO A 40 28.61 -8.19 -7.27
C PRO A 40 27.36 -7.37 -6.96
N ALA A 41 27.51 -6.28 -6.21
CA ALA A 41 26.39 -5.41 -5.79
C ALA A 41 25.52 -4.94 -6.96
N SER A 42 26.13 -4.61 -8.10
CA SER A 42 25.42 -4.17 -9.31
C SER A 42 24.43 -5.21 -9.86
N HIS A 43 24.70 -6.51 -9.65
CA HIS A 43 23.80 -7.59 -10.03
C HIS A 43 22.52 -7.55 -9.18
N TYR A 44 22.66 -7.37 -7.87
CA TYR A 44 21.52 -7.28 -6.95
C TYR A 44 20.72 -5.97 -7.12
N GLU A 45 21.39 -4.87 -7.46
CA GLU A 45 20.71 -3.61 -7.81
C GLU A 45 19.86 -3.77 -9.09
N ALA A 46 20.39 -4.43 -10.12
CA ALA A 46 19.63 -4.72 -11.32
C ALA A 46 18.45 -5.67 -11.07
N PHE A 47 18.60 -6.63 -10.17
CA PHE A 47 17.50 -7.48 -9.73
C PHE A 47 16.46 -6.67 -8.94
N ALA A 48 16.87 -5.85 -7.99
CA ALA A 48 15.99 -5.01 -7.18
C ALA A 48 15.15 -4.07 -8.06
N THR A 49 15.77 -3.42 -9.05
CA THR A 49 15.09 -2.52 -9.99
C THR A 49 13.97 -3.22 -10.77
N ARG A 50 14.15 -4.48 -11.12
CA ARG A 50 13.14 -5.28 -11.83
C ARG A 50 12.08 -5.86 -10.88
N ALA A 51 12.50 -6.30 -9.70
CA ALA A 51 11.61 -6.96 -8.74
C ALA A 51 10.72 -5.97 -7.96
N ALA A 52 11.21 -4.77 -7.66
CA ALA A 52 10.50 -3.80 -6.84
C ALA A 52 9.11 -3.40 -7.38
N PRO A 53 8.93 -3.09 -8.69
CA PRO A 53 7.61 -2.77 -9.21
C PRO A 53 6.61 -3.92 -9.09
N VAL A 54 7.06 -5.14 -9.40
CA VAL A 54 6.22 -6.35 -9.33
C VAL A 54 5.84 -6.67 -7.89
N SER A 55 6.81 -6.63 -6.97
CA SER A 55 6.56 -6.85 -5.54
C SER A 55 5.63 -5.80 -4.96
N SER A 56 5.74 -4.55 -5.40
CA SER A 56 4.86 -3.45 -4.98
C SER A 56 3.38 -3.69 -5.34
N VAL A 57 3.11 -4.30 -6.50
CA VAL A 57 1.75 -4.69 -6.89
C VAL A 57 1.29 -5.89 -6.05
N ILE A 58 2.07 -6.97 -6.03
CA ILE A 58 1.69 -8.24 -5.39
C ILE A 58 1.50 -8.07 -3.87
N ALA A 59 2.46 -7.44 -3.19
CA ALA A 59 2.36 -7.20 -1.75
C ALA A 59 1.41 -6.05 -1.40
N GLY A 60 1.30 -5.05 -2.27
CA GLY A 60 0.42 -3.90 -2.06
C GLY A 60 -1.06 -4.27 -2.02
N ILE A 61 -1.49 -5.29 -2.77
CA ILE A 61 -2.88 -5.75 -2.78
C ILE A 61 -3.33 -6.21 -1.38
N PRO A 62 -2.75 -7.25 -0.76
CA PRO A 62 -3.19 -7.71 0.55
C PRO A 62 -2.99 -6.66 1.65
N LEU A 63 -1.92 -5.88 1.60
CA LEU A 63 -1.67 -4.81 2.56
C LEU A 63 -2.77 -3.74 2.50
N MET A 64 -3.18 -3.32 1.31
CA MET A 64 -4.25 -2.33 1.14
C MET A 64 -5.63 -2.89 1.45
N ILE A 65 -5.90 -4.18 1.20
CA ILE A 65 -7.13 -4.84 1.66
C ILE A 65 -7.18 -4.79 3.19
N ALA A 66 -6.11 -5.18 3.87
CA ALA A 66 -6.05 -5.15 5.33
C ALA A 66 -6.22 -3.73 5.89
N ALA A 67 -5.53 -2.74 5.32
CA ALA A 67 -5.64 -1.34 5.73
C ALA A 67 -7.07 -0.81 5.53
N GLY A 68 -7.68 -1.07 4.36
CA GLY A 68 -9.06 -0.68 4.06
C GLY A 68 -10.07 -1.31 5.01
N PHE A 69 -9.92 -2.60 5.30
CA PHE A 69 -10.73 -3.31 6.29
C PHE A 69 -10.61 -2.71 7.68
N LEU A 70 -9.39 -2.50 8.17
CA LEU A 70 -9.13 -1.94 9.50
C LEU A 70 -9.65 -0.52 9.64
N LEU A 71 -9.48 0.31 8.61
CA LEU A 71 -9.98 1.68 8.59
C LEU A 71 -11.52 1.74 8.54
N ALA A 72 -12.16 0.79 7.87
CA ALA A 72 -13.60 0.74 7.76
C ALA A 72 -14.27 0.08 8.99
N LYS A 73 -13.55 -0.81 9.69
CA LYS A 73 -14.06 -1.53 10.86
C LYS A 73 -14.58 -0.55 11.93
N GLY A 74 -15.86 -0.71 12.25
CA GLY A 74 -16.52 0.13 13.27
C GLY A 74 -16.92 1.54 12.80
N ARG A 75 -16.81 1.84 11.49
CA ARG A 75 -17.35 3.04 10.87
C ARG A 75 -18.65 2.73 10.12
N PRO A 76 -19.61 3.68 10.05
CA PRO A 76 -20.78 3.51 9.18
C PRO A 76 -20.37 3.51 7.71
N GLY A 77 -20.99 2.66 6.89
CA GLY A 77 -20.63 2.28 5.53
C GLY A 77 -19.89 3.32 4.67
N ARG A 78 -20.53 4.46 4.36
CA ARG A 78 -19.90 5.50 3.52
C ARG A 78 -18.64 6.11 4.14
N SER A 79 -18.58 6.26 5.46
CA SER A 79 -17.40 6.85 6.13
C SER A 79 -16.21 5.87 6.17
N GLY A 80 -16.46 4.57 6.21
CA GLY A 80 -15.43 3.54 6.08
C GLY A 80 -14.79 3.54 4.70
N LEU A 81 -15.62 3.57 3.64
CA LEU A 81 -15.12 3.69 2.26
C LEU A 81 -14.34 4.98 2.03
N ALA A 82 -14.80 6.10 2.55
CA ALA A 82 -14.10 7.38 2.44
C ALA A 82 -12.74 7.35 3.15
N ALA A 83 -12.64 6.72 4.32
CA ALA A 83 -11.38 6.57 5.04
C ALA A 83 -10.38 5.68 4.29
N ALA A 84 -10.85 4.57 3.72
CA ALA A 84 -10.02 3.68 2.91
C ALA A 84 -9.53 4.36 1.61
N ALA A 85 -10.41 5.07 0.91
CA ALA A 85 -10.06 5.85 -0.26
C ALA A 85 -9.04 6.95 0.07
N ALA A 86 -9.23 7.67 1.18
CA ALA A 86 -8.30 8.71 1.62
C ALA A 86 -6.91 8.15 1.95
N ALA A 87 -6.81 6.96 2.56
CA ALA A 87 -5.54 6.30 2.82
C ALA A 87 -4.83 5.90 1.51
N ALA A 88 -5.57 5.32 0.56
CA ALA A 88 -5.01 4.97 -0.75
C ALA A 88 -4.54 6.21 -1.52
N LEU A 89 -5.33 7.29 -1.52
CA LEU A 89 -4.94 8.55 -2.17
C LEU A 89 -3.71 9.18 -1.51
N PHE A 90 -3.64 9.17 -0.18
CA PHE A 90 -2.46 9.66 0.54
C PHE A 90 -1.21 8.86 0.15
N TYR A 91 -1.31 7.51 0.10
CA TYR A 91 -0.25 6.65 -0.40
C TYR A 91 0.19 7.06 -1.80
N ILE A 92 -0.75 7.20 -2.73
CA ILE A 92 -0.50 7.58 -4.12
C ILE A 92 0.23 8.93 -4.22
N ILE A 93 -0.20 9.91 -3.45
CA ILE A 93 0.41 11.25 -3.44
C ILE A 93 1.87 11.16 -2.97
N VAL A 94 2.14 10.46 -1.87
CA VAL A 94 3.51 10.32 -1.34
C VAL A 94 4.39 9.54 -2.31
N ASP A 95 3.91 8.41 -2.84
CA ASP A 95 4.65 7.57 -3.79
C ASP A 95 4.95 8.34 -5.09
N THR A 96 3.96 9.07 -5.62
CA THR A 96 4.14 9.95 -6.78
C THR A 96 5.18 11.06 -6.51
N ALA A 97 5.15 11.68 -5.33
CA ALA A 97 6.14 12.70 -4.96
C ALA A 97 7.57 12.12 -4.92
N ILE A 98 7.73 10.89 -4.39
CA ILE A 98 9.02 10.19 -4.40
C ILE A 98 9.47 9.92 -5.84
N LEU A 99 8.60 9.38 -6.70
CA LEU A 99 8.93 9.09 -8.10
C LEU A 99 9.34 10.34 -8.88
N LEU A 100 8.69 11.46 -8.62
CA LEU A 100 9.08 12.76 -9.22
C LEU A 100 10.45 13.23 -8.74
N SER A 101 10.80 12.97 -7.47
CA SER A 101 12.08 13.40 -6.89
C SER A 101 13.29 12.62 -7.43
N VAL A 102 13.07 11.40 -7.94
CA VAL A 102 14.12 10.52 -8.49
C VAL A 102 14.14 10.47 -10.01
N GLU A 103 13.40 11.35 -10.68
CA GLU A 103 13.32 11.43 -12.16
C GLU A 103 13.05 10.07 -12.81
N ALA A 104 12.05 9.36 -12.29
CA ALA A 104 11.72 8.00 -12.69
C ALA A 104 11.43 7.88 -14.20
N GLY A 105 11.99 6.84 -14.82
CA GLY A 105 11.79 6.56 -16.24
C GLY A 105 10.36 6.14 -16.61
N ARG A 106 10.05 6.15 -17.91
CA ARG A 106 8.70 5.86 -18.43
C ARG A 106 8.15 4.50 -17.96
N ASP A 107 8.98 3.47 -17.92
CA ASP A 107 8.55 2.13 -17.53
C ASP A 107 8.14 2.08 -16.05
N VAL A 108 8.85 2.85 -15.21
CA VAL A 108 8.51 2.98 -13.78
C VAL A 108 7.14 3.64 -13.61
N TRP A 109 6.82 4.66 -14.42
CA TRP A 109 5.52 5.31 -14.39
C TRP A 109 4.36 4.40 -14.80
N MET A 110 4.57 3.51 -15.77
CA MET A 110 3.56 2.51 -16.14
C MET A 110 3.28 1.54 -14.99
N TRP A 111 4.31 1.03 -14.34
CA TRP A 111 4.18 0.17 -13.17
C TRP A 111 3.57 0.91 -11.98
N ALA A 112 3.92 2.16 -11.77
CA ALA A 112 3.34 3.00 -10.72
C ALA A 112 1.83 3.19 -10.94
N ALA A 113 1.40 3.49 -12.15
CA ALA A 113 -0.02 3.63 -12.47
C ALA A 113 -0.81 2.35 -12.19
N LEU A 114 -0.29 1.18 -12.58
CA LEU A 114 -0.88 -0.12 -12.26
C LEU A 114 -0.93 -0.36 -10.74
N SER A 115 0.17 -0.08 -10.06
CA SER A 115 0.28 -0.21 -8.60
C SER A 115 -0.71 0.71 -7.87
N HIS A 116 -0.86 1.95 -8.31
CA HIS A 116 -1.81 2.91 -7.72
C HIS A 116 -3.26 2.46 -7.92
N ALA A 117 -3.62 2.03 -9.14
CA ALA A 117 -4.96 1.53 -9.43
C ALA A 117 -5.31 0.30 -8.58
N THR A 118 -4.41 -0.68 -8.51
CA THR A 118 -4.61 -1.90 -7.71
C THR A 118 -4.72 -1.60 -6.22
N LYS A 119 -3.91 -0.68 -5.69
CA LYS A 119 -3.96 -0.27 -4.27
C LYS A 119 -5.27 0.44 -3.93
N LEU A 120 -5.75 1.33 -4.79
CA LEU A 120 -7.04 2.00 -4.57
C LEU A 120 -8.19 1.00 -4.57
N LEU A 121 -8.26 0.12 -5.56
CA LEU A 121 -9.29 -0.91 -5.66
C LEU A 121 -9.23 -1.87 -4.45
N SER A 122 -8.03 -2.27 -4.04
CA SER A 122 -7.81 -3.15 -2.89
C SER A 122 -8.26 -2.52 -1.57
N ALA A 123 -7.95 -1.23 -1.35
CA ALA A 123 -8.41 -0.50 -0.18
C ALA A 123 -9.94 -0.44 -0.10
N LEU A 124 -10.60 -0.15 -1.22
CA LEU A 124 -12.06 -0.12 -1.31
C LEU A 124 -12.68 -1.51 -1.12
N ALA A 125 -12.07 -2.56 -1.69
CA ALA A 125 -12.49 -3.93 -1.48
C ALA A 125 -12.39 -4.33 0.00
N GLY A 126 -11.26 -4.02 0.65
CA GLY A 126 -11.08 -4.24 2.08
C GLY A 126 -12.12 -3.53 2.93
N ALA A 127 -12.43 -2.28 2.60
CA ALA A 127 -13.46 -1.52 3.30
C ALA A 127 -14.86 -2.12 3.15
N ARG A 128 -15.18 -2.73 2.01
CA ARG A 128 -16.46 -3.42 1.79
C ARG A 128 -16.57 -4.74 2.55
N LEU A 129 -15.46 -5.39 2.84
CA LEU A 129 -15.40 -6.61 3.64
C LEU A 129 -15.57 -6.34 5.14
N ALA A 130 -15.42 -5.09 5.59
CA ALA A 130 -15.57 -4.72 6.99
C ALA A 130 -17.04 -4.79 7.42
N PRO A 131 -17.34 -5.34 8.63
CA PRO A 131 -18.70 -5.42 9.16
C PRO A 131 -19.29 -4.03 9.33
N ILE A 132 -20.47 -3.80 8.74
CA ILE A 132 -21.21 -2.56 8.86
C ILE A 132 -21.85 -2.51 10.26
N ARG A 133 -21.55 -1.47 11.05
CA ARG A 133 -22.33 -1.24 12.27
C ARG A 133 -23.75 -0.77 11.90
N PRO A 134 -24.82 -1.40 12.40
CA PRO A 134 -26.17 -0.88 12.23
C PRO A 134 -26.26 0.52 12.82
N ILE A 135 -26.81 1.44 12.06
CA ILE A 135 -27.15 2.78 12.57
C ILE A 135 -28.34 2.59 13.48
N GLY A 136 -28.16 2.68 14.80
CA GLY A 136 -29.29 2.69 15.77
C GLY A 136 -29.49 1.46 16.62
N GLY A 137 -28.48 0.63 16.87
CA GLY A 137 -28.56 -0.33 17.99
C GLY A 137 -28.56 0.39 19.33
N PRO A 138 -29.42 0.02 20.29
CA PRO A 138 -29.45 0.65 21.62
C PRO A 138 -28.08 0.54 22.27
N ALA A 139 -27.61 1.69 22.82
CA ALA A 139 -26.45 1.68 23.70
C ALA A 139 -26.89 0.89 24.96
N GLY A 140 -26.39 -0.35 25.07
CA GLY A 140 -26.47 -1.12 26.30
C GLY A 140 -25.47 -0.61 27.32
#